data_efd600d9656dd7e12c11f01466fad960
#
_entry.id   efd600d9656dd7e12c11f01466fad960
#
_cell.length_a   1.000
_cell.length_b   1.000
_cell.length_c   1.000
_cell.angle_alpha   90.00
_cell.angle_beta   90.00
_cell.angle_gamma   90.00
#
_symmetry.space_group_name_H-M   'P 1'
#
loop_
_entity.id
_entity.type
_entity.pdbx_description
1 polymer ?
#
loop_
_entity_poly.entity_id
_entity_poly.type
_entity_poly.pdbx_seq_one_letter_code
_entity_poly.pdbx_strand_id
1 'polypeptide(L)'
;MRTSTDIPAVRASGLVVRRGDRVVLDGLDAAFPPGVVTALTGANGSGKSTLLDVLAGVLRPSAGRVTGLPAGGVSFVTQAVPPGALPLTVRRTVAMGRWRGRPWWRPLGRDDRRIVDVQLERLAIDGLADRPLDELSGGQRQRALVALGLAQRAPVLLVDEPTAGVDQVSAALVVAALADEAARGVVVVHAAHDPGVIAAADRVVSLP
;
A
#
# COMPACT_ATOMS: atom_id res chain seq x y z
N MET A 1 17.53 22.94 4.83
CA MET A 1 16.80 23.17 3.57
C MET A 1 16.69 21.82 2.84
N ARG A 2 15.59 21.07 3.04
CA ARG A 2 15.40 19.79 2.35
C ARG A 2 14.83 20.11 0.98
N THR A 3 15.55 19.76 -0.07
CA THR A 3 15.02 19.76 -1.44
C THR A 3 13.77 18.88 -1.43
N SER A 4 12.60 19.51 -1.59
CA SER A 4 11.37 18.83 -1.94
C SER A 4 11.68 18.09 -3.24
N THR A 5 11.88 16.78 -3.18
CA THR A 5 11.95 15.94 -4.37
C THR A 5 10.55 16.00 -4.96
N ASP A 6 10.41 16.74 -6.03
CA ASP A 6 9.12 16.90 -6.72
C ASP A 6 8.74 15.52 -7.30
N ILE A 7 7.94 14.77 -6.54
CA ILE A 7 7.47 13.45 -6.96
C ILE A 7 6.44 13.70 -8.05
N PRO A 8 6.66 13.23 -9.29
CA PRO A 8 5.70 13.43 -10.35
C PRO A 8 4.42 12.62 -10.07
N ALA A 9 3.29 13.09 -10.58
CA ALA A 9 2.06 12.30 -10.55
C ALA A 9 2.28 10.99 -11.32
N VAL A 10 1.88 9.86 -10.71
CA VAL A 10 1.82 8.58 -11.41
C VAL A 10 0.62 8.61 -12.36
N ARG A 11 0.81 8.23 -13.61
CA ARG A 11 -0.23 8.27 -14.64
C ARG A 11 -0.36 6.91 -15.32
N ALA A 12 -1.57 6.44 -15.41
CA ALA A 12 -2.01 5.34 -16.26
C ALA A 12 -2.60 5.96 -17.55
N SER A 13 -2.17 5.51 -18.72
CA SER A 13 -2.64 6.02 -19.99
C SER A 13 -3.02 4.89 -20.94
N GLY A 14 -4.31 4.84 -21.31
CA GLY A 14 -4.88 3.85 -22.21
C GLY A 14 -4.66 2.41 -21.75
N LEU A 15 -4.70 2.14 -20.45
CA LEU A 15 -4.39 0.80 -19.92
C LEU A 15 -5.43 -0.23 -20.35
N VAL A 16 -4.96 -1.27 -21.04
CA VAL A 16 -5.74 -2.48 -21.34
C VAL A 16 -5.09 -3.66 -20.63
N VAL A 17 -5.87 -4.38 -19.84
CA VAL A 17 -5.42 -5.59 -19.15
C VAL A 17 -6.36 -6.74 -19.44
N ARG A 18 -5.80 -7.86 -19.86
CA ARG A 18 -6.53 -9.11 -20.08
C ARG A 18 -6.11 -10.18 -19.07
N ARG A 19 -7.05 -10.94 -18.57
CA ARG A 19 -6.81 -12.16 -17.80
C ARG A 19 -7.54 -13.32 -18.52
N GLY A 20 -6.77 -14.14 -19.21
CA GLY A 20 -7.31 -15.09 -20.19
C GLY A 20 -8.05 -14.34 -21.30
N ASP A 21 -9.27 -14.75 -21.59
CA ASP A 21 -10.12 -14.13 -22.63
C ASP A 21 -10.87 -12.87 -22.14
N ARG A 22 -10.87 -12.60 -20.84
CA ARG A 22 -11.59 -11.46 -20.26
C ARG A 22 -10.74 -10.20 -20.26
N VAL A 23 -11.27 -9.12 -20.81
CA VAL A 23 -10.75 -7.76 -20.61
C VAL A 23 -11.18 -7.29 -19.22
N VAL A 24 -10.21 -6.96 -18.36
CA VAL A 24 -10.44 -6.50 -16.99
C VAL A 24 -10.35 -4.98 -16.90
N LEU A 25 -9.39 -4.39 -17.61
CA LEU A 25 -9.30 -2.94 -17.80
C LEU A 25 -9.30 -2.67 -19.30
N ASP A 26 -10.11 -1.71 -19.74
CA ASP A 26 -10.27 -1.37 -21.15
C ASP A 26 -10.08 0.14 -21.38
N GLY A 27 -8.88 0.52 -21.86
CA GLY A 27 -8.54 1.89 -22.20
C GLY A 27 -8.51 2.86 -20.99
N LEU A 28 -8.17 2.38 -19.80
CA LEU A 28 -8.23 3.19 -18.57
C LEU A 28 -7.18 4.31 -18.57
N ASP A 29 -7.67 5.55 -18.39
CA ASP A 29 -6.86 6.73 -18.10
C ASP A 29 -7.08 7.19 -16.66
N ALA A 30 -6.00 7.33 -15.88
CA ALA A 30 -6.06 7.82 -14.51
C ALA A 30 -4.76 8.52 -14.11
N ALA A 31 -4.85 9.47 -13.19
CA ALA A 31 -3.69 10.17 -12.62
C ALA A 31 -3.76 10.15 -11.10
N PHE A 32 -2.63 9.87 -10.48
CA PHE A 32 -2.45 9.75 -9.03
C PHE A 32 -1.39 10.78 -8.59
N PRO A 33 -1.82 11.99 -8.16
CA PRO A 33 -0.90 13.05 -7.76
C PRO A 33 -0.26 12.75 -6.39
N PRO A 34 0.94 13.26 -6.14
CA PRO A 34 1.56 13.23 -4.82
C PRO A 34 0.78 14.11 -3.85
N GLY A 35 0.85 13.79 -2.57
CA GLY A 35 0.16 14.56 -1.54
C GLY A 35 -1.34 14.34 -1.46
N VAL A 36 -1.85 13.33 -2.16
CA VAL A 36 -3.28 13.04 -2.28
C VAL A 36 -3.54 11.57 -2.00
N VAL A 37 -4.53 11.28 -1.18
CA VAL A 37 -5.06 9.93 -1.00
C VAL A 37 -6.11 9.68 -2.08
N THR A 38 -5.85 8.72 -2.97
CA THR A 38 -6.79 8.32 -4.02
C THR A 38 -7.43 6.98 -3.69
N ALA A 39 -8.75 6.95 -3.54
CA ALA A 39 -9.53 5.71 -3.41
C ALA A 39 -9.94 5.17 -4.78
N LEU A 40 -9.66 3.89 -5.03
CA LEU A 40 -10.20 3.13 -6.16
C LEU A 40 -11.51 2.48 -5.73
N THR A 41 -12.58 2.76 -6.45
CA THR A 41 -13.92 2.22 -6.19
C THR A 41 -14.45 1.45 -7.39
N GLY A 42 -15.48 0.66 -7.19
CA GLY A 42 -16.11 -0.16 -8.23
C GLY A 42 -16.57 -1.50 -7.69
N ALA A 43 -17.39 -2.21 -8.44
CA ALA A 43 -17.91 -3.53 -8.09
C ALA A 43 -16.79 -4.56 -7.81
N ASN A 44 -17.12 -5.66 -7.16
CA ASN A 44 -16.18 -6.78 -7.05
C ASN A 44 -15.86 -7.32 -8.45
N GLY A 45 -14.57 -7.45 -8.75
CA GLY A 45 -14.09 -7.85 -10.07
C GLY A 45 -14.01 -6.72 -11.11
N SER A 46 -14.24 -5.46 -10.74
CA SER A 46 -14.07 -4.28 -11.62
C SER A 46 -12.61 -3.97 -12.00
N GLY A 47 -11.63 -4.67 -11.42
CA GLY A 47 -10.21 -4.48 -11.77
C GLY A 47 -9.40 -3.62 -10.81
N LYS A 48 -9.92 -3.26 -9.60
CA LYS A 48 -9.17 -2.46 -8.61
C LYS A 48 -7.81 -3.07 -8.28
N SER A 49 -7.78 -4.32 -7.84
CA SER A 49 -6.53 -5.04 -7.54
C SER A 49 -5.65 -5.19 -8.79
N THR A 50 -6.26 -5.41 -9.96
CA THR A 50 -5.54 -5.49 -11.24
C THR A 50 -4.86 -4.17 -11.58
N LEU A 51 -5.52 -3.03 -11.34
CA LEU A 51 -4.90 -1.71 -11.52
C LEU A 51 -3.74 -1.51 -10.53
N LEU A 52 -3.92 -1.89 -9.26
CA LEU A 52 -2.83 -1.84 -8.27
C LEU A 52 -1.65 -2.73 -8.68
N ASP A 53 -1.90 -3.94 -9.17
CA ASP A 53 -0.86 -4.85 -9.71
C ASP A 53 -0.06 -4.19 -10.86
N VAL A 54 -0.75 -3.48 -11.77
CA VAL A 54 -0.10 -2.76 -12.88
C VAL A 54 0.72 -1.58 -12.36
N LEU A 55 0.17 -0.78 -11.44
CA LEU A 55 0.88 0.36 -10.84
C LEU A 55 2.09 -0.10 -10.01
N ALA A 56 2.01 -1.26 -9.37
CA ALA A 56 3.11 -1.88 -8.63
C ALA A 56 4.20 -2.49 -9.55
N GLY A 57 3.90 -2.63 -10.85
CA GLY A 57 4.80 -3.31 -11.81
C GLY A 57 4.81 -4.84 -11.68
N VAL A 58 3.86 -5.41 -10.92
CA VAL A 58 3.66 -6.87 -10.78
C VAL A 58 3.03 -7.45 -12.04
N LEU A 59 2.11 -6.70 -12.65
CA LEU A 59 1.43 -7.09 -13.88
C LEU A 59 1.76 -6.11 -15.01
N ARG A 60 2.11 -6.65 -16.18
CA ARG A 60 2.27 -5.85 -17.40
C ARG A 60 0.93 -5.69 -18.12
N PRO A 61 0.53 -4.47 -18.48
CA PRO A 61 -0.67 -4.26 -19.29
C PRO A 61 -0.48 -4.82 -20.69
N SER A 62 -1.59 -5.22 -21.35
CA SER A 62 -1.61 -5.68 -22.74
C SER A 62 -1.44 -4.50 -23.73
N ALA A 63 -1.93 -3.31 -23.34
CA ALA A 63 -1.71 -2.05 -24.06
C ALA A 63 -1.72 -0.87 -23.07
N GLY A 64 -1.28 0.29 -23.53
CA GLY A 64 -1.11 1.46 -22.68
C GLY A 64 0.18 1.43 -21.87
N ARG A 65 0.33 2.38 -20.95
CA ARG A 65 1.55 2.50 -20.11
C ARG A 65 1.29 3.21 -18.80
N VAL A 66 2.15 2.94 -17.82
CA VAL A 66 2.27 3.71 -16.58
C VAL A 66 3.52 4.58 -16.67
N THR A 67 3.39 5.85 -16.32
CA THR A 67 4.49 6.83 -16.28
C THR A 67 4.54 7.54 -14.92
N GLY A 68 5.65 8.23 -14.64
CA GLY A 68 5.80 8.97 -13.39
C GLY A 68 6.15 8.11 -12.18
N LEU A 69 6.48 6.83 -12.36
CA LEU A 69 6.96 6.00 -11.25
C LEU A 69 8.35 6.46 -10.82
N PRO A 70 8.55 6.88 -9.57
CA PRO A 70 9.81 7.41 -9.10
C PRO A 70 10.87 6.31 -8.87
N ALA A 71 12.14 6.68 -8.97
CA ALA A 71 13.27 5.76 -8.75
C ALA A 71 13.28 5.13 -7.33
N GLY A 72 12.69 5.80 -6.34
CA GLY A 72 12.51 5.27 -4.98
C GLY A 72 11.53 4.09 -4.89
N GLY A 73 10.81 3.80 -5.98
CA GLY A 73 9.96 2.63 -6.20
C GLY A 73 8.60 2.72 -5.53
N VAL A 74 7.94 1.58 -5.46
CA VAL A 74 6.56 1.43 -4.99
C VAL A 74 6.55 0.52 -3.77
N SER A 75 5.81 0.90 -2.74
CA SER A 75 5.37 0.01 -1.67
C SER A 75 3.99 -0.52 -2.02
N PHE A 76 3.83 -1.84 -2.02
CA PHE A 76 2.57 -2.47 -2.33
C PHE A 76 2.16 -3.41 -1.21
N VAL A 77 1.04 -3.11 -0.56
CA VAL A 77 0.42 -3.92 0.48
C VAL A 77 -0.77 -4.64 -0.14
N THR A 78 -0.66 -5.96 -0.28
CA THR A 78 -1.72 -6.81 -0.83
C THR A 78 -2.65 -7.30 0.27
N GLN A 79 -3.90 -7.62 -0.07
CA GLN A 79 -4.91 -8.13 0.85
C GLN A 79 -4.53 -9.51 1.44
N ALA A 80 -3.83 -10.34 0.70
CA ALA A 80 -3.55 -11.71 1.09
C ALA A 80 -2.05 -11.95 1.36
N VAL A 81 -1.74 -12.22 2.64
CA VAL A 81 -0.54 -12.98 3.00
C VAL A 81 -1.01 -14.39 3.35
N PRO A 82 -0.54 -15.44 2.66
CA PRO A 82 -0.90 -16.81 2.99
C PRO A 82 -0.62 -17.09 4.47
N PRO A 83 -1.57 -17.67 5.23
CA PRO A 83 -1.31 -18.07 6.58
C PRO A 83 -0.20 -19.14 6.63
N GLY A 84 0.70 -19.04 7.59
CA GLY A 84 1.73 -20.05 7.84
C GLY A 84 2.97 -19.98 6.95
N ALA A 85 3.13 -18.98 6.10
CA ALA A 85 4.28 -18.89 5.18
C ALA A 85 5.63 -18.76 5.89
N LEU A 86 5.71 -18.09 7.05
CA LEU A 86 6.92 -17.97 7.87
C LEU A 86 6.55 -17.66 9.32
N PRO A 87 7.18 -18.29 10.33
CA PRO A 87 6.96 -17.98 11.74
C PRO A 87 7.66 -16.65 12.10
N LEU A 88 7.14 -15.55 11.57
CA LEU A 88 7.69 -14.22 11.80
C LEU A 88 6.90 -13.51 12.88
N THR A 89 7.61 -12.83 13.78
CA THR A 89 6.99 -11.89 14.71
C THR A 89 6.53 -10.64 13.96
N VAL A 90 5.58 -9.90 14.56
CA VAL A 90 5.08 -8.61 14.02
C VAL A 90 6.26 -7.68 13.72
N ARG A 91 7.18 -7.50 14.67
CA ARG A 91 8.38 -6.68 14.49
C ARG A 91 9.24 -7.12 13.30
N ARG A 92 9.45 -8.41 13.14
CA ARG A 92 10.24 -8.93 12.01
C ARG A 92 9.53 -8.71 10.69
N THR A 93 8.21 -8.88 10.67
CA THR A 93 7.39 -8.61 9.48
C THR A 93 7.50 -7.14 9.07
N VAL A 94 7.32 -6.19 9.99
CA VAL A 94 7.46 -4.75 9.69
C VAL A 94 8.89 -4.41 9.28
N ALA A 95 9.89 -5.04 9.90
CA ALA A 95 11.30 -4.85 9.58
C ALA A 95 11.67 -5.28 8.16
N MET A 96 10.91 -6.21 7.53
CA MET A 96 11.11 -6.57 6.11
C MET A 96 10.95 -5.36 5.19
N GLY A 97 10.13 -4.37 5.56
CA GLY A 97 10.00 -3.11 4.83
C GLY A 97 11.33 -2.33 4.71
N ARG A 98 12.33 -2.65 5.54
CA ARG A 98 13.66 -2.01 5.53
C ARG A 98 14.72 -2.80 4.74
N TRP A 99 14.37 -3.92 4.15
CA TRP A 99 15.36 -4.76 3.43
C TRP A 99 15.61 -4.34 1.99
N ARG A 100 14.75 -3.54 1.43
CA ARG A 100 14.88 -3.11 0.03
C ARG A 100 16.23 -2.45 -0.24
N GLY A 101 16.93 -2.93 -1.27
CA GLY A 101 18.24 -2.40 -1.68
C GLY A 101 19.40 -2.68 -0.70
N ARG A 102 19.18 -3.55 0.29
CA ARG A 102 20.21 -3.96 1.27
C ARG A 102 20.67 -5.38 1.02
N PRO A 103 21.95 -5.68 1.19
CA PRO A 103 22.42 -7.05 1.24
C PRO A 103 21.74 -7.79 2.41
N TRP A 104 21.26 -9.02 2.18
CA TRP A 104 20.49 -9.80 3.16
C TRP A 104 21.26 -10.12 4.46
N TRP A 105 22.62 -10.14 4.41
CA TRP A 105 23.50 -10.36 5.58
C TRP A 105 23.74 -9.12 6.43
N ARG A 106 23.34 -7.93 5.96
CA ARG A 106 23.59 -6.69 6.69
C ARG A 106 22.46 -6.43 7.69
N PRO A 107 22.75 -6.43 9.01
CA PRO A 107 21.73 -6.19 10.02
C PRO A 107 21.13 -4.79 9.88
N LEU A 108 19.90 -4.62 10.35
CA LEU A 108 19.24 -3.31 10.39
C LEU A 108 19.97 -2.37 11.34
N GLY A 109 20.22 -1.15 10.87
CA GLY A 109 20.83 -0.06 11.65
C GLY A 109 19.88 0.48 12.72
N ARG A 110 20.37 1.44 13.52
CA ARG A 110 19.55 2.13 14.54
C ARG A 110 18.39 2.88 13.91
N ASP A 111 18.62 3.56 12.79
CA ASP A 111 17.58 4.32 12.10
C ASP A 111 16.47 3.41 11.53
N ASP A 112 16.86 2.24 10.97
CA ASP A 112 15.87 1.28 10.48
C ASP A 112 15.00 0.73 11.61
N ARG A 113 15.61 0.40 12.75
CA ARG A 113 14.88 -0.05 13.94
C ARG A 113 13.92 1.02 14.44
N ARG A 114 14.37 2.27 14.52
CA ARG A 114 13.52 3.40 14.90
C ARG A 114 12.34 3.58 13.93
N ILE A 115 12.55 3.41 12.62
CA ILE A 115 11.46 3.45 11.64
C ILE A 115 10.44 2.35 11.93
N VAL A 116 10.89 1.14 12.21
CA VAL A 116 10.02 0.01 12.56
C VAL A 116 9.21 0.33 13.82
N ASP A 117 9.85 0.79 14.90
CA ASP A 117 9.19 1.12 16.15
C ASP A 117 8.12 2.20 15.95
N VAL A 118 8.42 3.26 15.23
CA VAL A 118 7.46 4.32 14.88
C VAL A 118 6.24 3.78 14.13
N GLN A 119 6.41 2.83 13.20
CA GLN A 119 5.25 2.28 12.50
C GLN A 119 4.43 1.33 13.39
N LEU A 120 5.07 0.60 14.29
CA LEU A 120 4.37 -0.24 15.28
C LEU A 120 3.50 0.61 16.21
N GLU A 121 4.05 1.68 16.77
CA GLU A 121 3.34 2.65 17.62
C GLU A 121 2.19 3.33 16.87
N ARG A 122 2.45 3.82 15.65
CA ARG A 122 1.49 4.54 14.81
C ARG A 122 0.25 3.71 14.50
N LEU A 123 0.40 2.39 14.36
CA LEU A 123 -0.69 1.47 14.11
C LEU A 123 -1.16 0.73 15.38
N ALA A 124 -0.73 1.16 16.57
CA ALA A 124 -1.11 0.60 17.86
C ALA A 124 -0.94 -0.94 17.92
N ILE A 125 0.23 -1.42 17.48
CA ILE A 125 0.65 -2.83 17.51
C ILE A 125 2.03 -3.03 18.15
N ASP A 126 2.58 -2.01 18.79
CA ASP A 126 3.85 -2.05 19.52
C ASP A 126 3.82 -3.09 20.66
N GLY A 127 2.71 -3.17 21.41
CA GLY A 127 2.50 -4.20 22.43
C GLY A 127 2.39 -5.63 21.89
N LEU A 128 2.31 -5.80 20.56
CA LEU A 128 2.23 -7.10 19.89
C LEU A 128 3.53 -7.44 19.13
N ALA A 129 4.55 -6.61 19.25
CA ALA A 129 5.76 -6.65 18.41
C ALA A 129 6.47 -8.01 18.38
N ASP A 130 6.48 -8.72 19.51
CA ASP A 130 7.17 -10.01 19.65
C ASP A 130 6.23 -11.23 19.44
N ARG A 131 4.92 -10.98 19.21
CA ARG A 131 3.98 -12.06 18.89
C ARG A 131 4.15 -12.56 17.47
N PRO A 132 3.93 -13.86 17.23
CA PRO A 132 3.82 -14.42 15.89
C PRO A 132 2.68 -13.73 15.09
N LEU A 133 2.92 -13.47 13.81
CA LEU A 133 1.96 -12.79 12.94
C LEU A 133 0.67 -13.60 12.72
N ASP A 134 0.77 -14.92 12.75
CA ASP A 134 -0.34 -15.86 12.59
C ASP A 134 -1.26 -15.96 13.81
N GLU A 135 -0.80 -15.57 14.99
CA GLU A 135 -1.60 -15.49 16.21
C GLU A 135 -2.46 -14.21 16.31
N LEU A 136 -2.27 -13.27 15.36
CA LEU A 136 -2.99 -12.00 15.38
C LEU A 136 -4.43 -12.14 14.87
N SER A 137 -5.34 -11.31 15.39
CA SER A 137 -6.65 -11.11 14.79
C SER A 137 -6.50 -10.53 13.36
N GLY A 138 -7.54 -10.65 12.53
CA GLY A 138 -7.53 -10.11 11.17
C GLY A 138 -7.15 -8.63 11.12
N GLY A 139 -7.76 -7.79 11.98
CA GLY A 139 -7.46 -6.37 12.05
C GLY A 139 -6.04 -6.06 12.56
N GLN A 140 -5.53 -6.80 13.54
CA GLN A 140 -4.14 -6.66 14.01
C GLN A 140 -3.15 -7.04 12.91
N ARG A 141 -3.42 -8.13 12.20
CA ARG A 141 -2.60 -8.57 11.07
C ARG A 141 -2.59 -7.54 9.94
N GLN A 142 -3.76 -6.99 9.60
CA GLN A 142 -3.88 -5.95 8.57
C GLN A 142 -3.06 -4.71 8.94
N ARG A 143 -3.14 -4.25 10.20
CA ARG A 143 -2.31 -3.15 10.69
C ARG A 143 -0.81 -3.45 10.59
N ALA A 144 -0.40 -4.69 10.87
CA ALA A 144 1.01 -5.09 10.72
C ALA A 144 1.48 -5.07 9.25
N LEU A 145 0.63 -5.46 8.31
CA LEU A 145 0.95 -5.40 6.87
C LEU A 145 1.01 -3.96 6.37
N VAL A 146 0.10 -3.10 6.82
CA VAL A 146 0.18 -1.66 6.51
C VAL A 146 1.45 -1.06 7.11
N ALA A 147 1.81 -1.39 8.38
CA ALA A 147 3.05 -0.96 9.00
C ALA A 147 4.29 -1.38 8.20
N LEU A 148 4.31 -2.60 7.65
CA LEU A 148 5.36 -3.07 6.74
C LEU A 148 5.45 -2.17 5.50
N GLY A 149 4.31 -1.85 4.88
CA GLY A 149 4.25 -0.95 3.73
C GLY A 149 4.80 0.44 4.03
N LEU A 150 4.37 1.03 5.15
CA LEU A 150 4.82 2.34 5.62
C LEU A 150 6.34 2.35 5.95
N ALA A 151 6.83 1.25 6.53
CA ALA A 151 8.26 1.12 6.87
C ALA A 151 9.16 1.17 5.63
N GLN A 152 8.67 0.84 4.45
CA GLN A 152 9.44 0.95 3.20
C GLN A 152 9.82 2.38 2.86
N ARG A 153 9.02 3.39 3.29
CA ARG A 153 9.22 4.81 2.96
C ARG A 153 9.35 5.05 1.46
N ALA A 154 8.59 4.31 0.67
CA ALA A 154 8.55 4.48 -0.77
C ALA A 154 7.76 5.76 -1.13
N PRO A 155 8.12 6.45 -2.24
CA PRO A 155 7.40 7.63 -2.68
C PRO A 155 6.00 7.33 -3.27
N VAL A 156 5.68 6.07 -3.50
CA VAL A 156 4.35 5.58 -3.90
C VAL A 156 3.93 4.46 -2.95
N LEU A 157 2.76 4.58 -2.36
CA LEU A 157 2.15 3.58 -1.48
C LEU A 157 0.83 3.11 -2.11
N LEU A 158 0.78 1.83 -2.43
CA LEU A 158 -0.40 1.15 -2.95
C LEU A 158 -0.91 0.17 -1.89
N VAL A 159 -2.22 0.19 -1.61
CA VAL A 159 -2.81 -0.68 -0.60
C VAL A 159 -4.10 -1.30 -1.12
N ASP A 160 -4.15 -2.61 -1.17
CA ASP A 160 -5.35 -3.32 -1.61
C ASP A 160 -6.24 -3.64 -0.41
N GLU A 161 -7.42 -3.02 -0.36
CA GLU A 161 -8.44 -3.17 0.68
C GLU A 161 -7.89 -3.07 2.12
N PRO A 162 -7.29 -1.94 2.52
CA PRO A 162 -6.58 -1.80 3.80
C PRO A 162 -7.46 -1.98 5.04
N THR A 163 -8.78 -1.90 4.88
CA THR A 163 -9.76 -1.95 5.97
C THR A 163 -10.74 -3.10 5.86
N ALA A 164 -10.50 -4.07 4.95
CA ALA A 164 -11.38 -5.22 4.80
C ALA A 164 -11.34 -6.12 6.05
N GLY A 165 -12.53 -6.39 6.62
CA GLY A 165 -12.66 -7.29 7.76
C GLY A 165 -12.02 -6.82 9.07
N VAL A 166 -11.75 -5.50 9.20
CA VAL A 166 -11.23 -4.91 10.43
C VAL A 166 -12.33 -4.12 11.17
N ASP A 167 -12.14 -3.97 12.48
CA ASP A 167 -13.01 -3.12 13.29
C ASP A 167 -12.81 -1.63 12.98
N GLN A 168 -13.78 -0.81 13.38
CA GLN A 168 -13.79 0.62 13.09
C GLN A 168 -12.57 1.38 13.64
N VAL A 169 -12.05 0.97 14.82
CA VAL A 169 -10.87 1.60 15.43
C VAL A 169 -9.63 1.30 14.59
N SER A 170 -9.45 0.04 14.19
CA SER A 170 -8.37 -0.39 13.30
C SER A 170 -8.44 0.31 11.94
N ALA A 171 -9.65 0.46 11.37
CA ALA A 171 -9.86 1.17 10.11
C ALA A 171 -9.45 2.65 10.22
N ALA A 172 -9.84 3.34 11.31
CA ALA A 172 -9.48 4.73 11.53
C ALA A 172 -7.97 4.94 11.64
N LEU A 173 -7.24 4.05 12.34
CA LEU A 173 -5.78 4.10 12.43
C LEU A 173 -5.11 3.95 11.06
N VAL A 174 -5.61 3.03 10.24
CA VAL A 174 -5.08 2.82 8.89
C VAL A 174 -5.34 4.05 8.01
N VAL A 175 -6.57 4.56 7.98
CA VAL A 175 -6.94 5.75 7.19
C VAL A 175 -6.09 6.96 7.60
N ALA A 176 -5.93 7.22 8.91
CA ALA A 176 -5.08 8.29 9.40
C ALA A 176 -3.62 8.11 8.95
N ALA A 177 -3.10 6.88 8.99
CA ALA A 177 -1.74 6.60 8.54
C ALA A 177 -1.55 6.85 7.03
N LEU A 178 -2.55 6.54 6.19
CA LEU A 178 -2.51 6.84 4.75
C LEU A 178 -2.54 8.35 4.48
N ALA A 179 -3.40 9.10 5.20
CA ALA A 179 -3.49 10.55 5.10
C ALA A 179 -2.17 11.23 5.49
N ASP A 180 -1.52 10.78 6.58
CA ASP A 180 -0.23 11.29 6.99
C ASP A 180 0.88 11.05 5.94
N GLU A 181 0.87 9.90 5.22
CA GLU A 181 1.83 9.66 4.14
C GLU A 181 1.57 10.61 2.96
N ALA A 182 0.30 10.83 2.59
CA ALA A 182 -0.05 11.81 1.58
C ALA A 182 0.42 13.21 2.00
N ALA A 183 0.18 13.63 3.24
CA ALA A 183 0.64 14.93 3.76
C ALA A 183 2.17 15.11 3.70
N ARG A 184 2.94 14.02 3.61
CA ARG A 184 4.39 14.02 3.37
C ARG A 184 4.78 14.07 1.89
N GLY A 185 3.80 14.17 0.99
CA GLY A 185 4.00 14.21 -0.46
C GLY A 185 4.09 12.84 -1.12
N VAL A 186 3.74 11.75 -0.44
CA VAL A 186 3.67 10.40 -1.02
C VAL A 186 2.45 10.30 -1.91
N VAL A 187 2.55 9.61 -3.05
CA VAL A 187 1.39 9.18 -3.85
C VAL A 187 0.74 8.01 -3.13
N VAL A 188 -0.49 8.19 -2.64
CA VAL A 188 -1.22 7.14 -1.93
C VAL A 188 -2.42 6.70 -2.76
N VAL A 189 -2.48 5.39 -3.06
CA VAL A 189 -3.62 4.79 -3.79
C VAL A 189 -4.08 3.55 -3.03
N HIS A 190 -5.36 3.49 -2.71
CA HIS A 190 -5.92 2.29 -2.08
C HIS A 190 -7.25 1.87 -2.73
N ALA A 191 -7.48 0.56 -2.80
CA ALA A 191 -8.80 0.05 -3.14
C ALA A 191 -9.70 0.08 -1.90
N ALA A 192 -10.94 0.52 -2.05
CA ALA A 192 -11.92 0.54 -0.97
C ALA A 192 -13.34 0.24 -1.49
N HIS A 193 -14.14 -0.37 -0.62
CA HIS A 193 -15.57 -0.55 -0.82
C HIS A 193 -16.41 0.03 0.32
N ASP A 194 -15.79 0.35 1.47
CA ASP A 194 -16.45 0.98 2.60
C ASP A 194 -16.70 2.48 2.33
N PRO A 195 -17.97 2.97 2.44
CA PRO A 195 -18.29 4.36 2.17
C PRO A 195 -17.54 5.36 3.06
N GLY A 196 -17.28 5.02 4.33
CA GLY A 196 -16.56 5.89 5.26
C GLY A 196 -15.09 6.06 4.87
N VAL A 197 -14.46 4.97 4.42
CA VAL A 197 -13.07 4.98 3.93
C VAL A 197 -12.95 5.74 2.61
N ILE A 198 -13.94 5.57 1.71
CA ILE A 198 -14.01 6.31 0.45
C ILE A 198 -14.19 7.82 0.69
N ALA A 199 -15.08 8.19 1.62
CA ALA A 199 -15.33 9.59 1.97
C ALA A 199 -14.13 10.29 2.63
N ALA A 200 -13.21 9.52 3.24
CA ALA A 200 -11.99 10.04 3.84
C ALA A 200 -10.85 10.27 2.81
N ALA A 201 -11.02 9.83 1.57
CA ALA A 201 -10.03 10.05 0.51
C ALA A 201 -10.22 11.42 -0.14
N ASP A 202 -9.10 12.04 -0.55
CA ASP A 202 -9.11 13.34 -1.24
C ASP A 202 -9.64 13.22 -2.68
N ARG A 203 -9.49 12.03 -3.26
CA ARG A 203 -9.86 11.75 -4.65
C ARG A 203 -10.42 10.33 -4.79
N VAL A 204 -11.41 10.20 -5.67
CA VAL A 204 -12.00 8.90 -6.03
C VAL A 204 -11.80 8.64 -7.52
N VAL A 205 -11.37 7.43 -7.85
CA VAL A 205 -11.31 6.89 -9.20
C VAL A 205 -12.24 5.67 -9.26
N SER A 206 -13.34 5.80 -9.99
CA SER A 206 -14.32 4.72 -10.16
C SER A 206 -13.98 3.85 -11.35
N LEU A 207 -13.91 2.55 -11.12
CA LEU A 207 -13.78 1.54 -12.17
C LEU A 207 -15.17 0.99 -12.52
N PRO A 208 -15.42 0.69 -13.80
CA PRO A 208 -16.73 0.23 -14.27
C PRO A 208 -17.16 -1.13 -13.69
#